data_bbf94e8fc383a73ef8c6316714c4c467
#
_entry.id   bbf94e8fc383a73ef8c6316714c4c467
#
_cell.length_a   1.000
_cell.length_b   1.000
_cell.length_c   1.000
_cell.angle_alpha   90.00
_cell.angle_beta   90.00
_cell.angle_gamma   90.00
#
_symmetry.space_group_name_H-M   'P 1'
#
loop_
_entity.id
_entity.type
_entity.pdbx_description
1 polymer ?
#
loop_
_entity_poly.entity_id
_entity_poly.type
_entity_poly.pdbx_seq_one_letter_code
_entity_poly.pdbx_strand_id
1 'polypeptide(L)'
;MFNAVSALQGASFNDGIAEVRELGLRGMITLRGDLSDKKLVKSVKAIAGAMPAQRAVALKDDCGAAWMSSDELLLMVPHTDALNTIETLNSSLAGTHFLAANVSDARAVFEVSGPRAREVMAKLAPVDFAKGAFEMGMFRRSRLAQVPAAFWMNEEDAFTIVCFRSVAEYMFDLLCVAAQASSEVDAY
;
A
#
# COMPACT_ATOMS: atom_id res chain seq x y z
N MET A 1 -7.10 27.89 -7.08
CA MET A 1 -7.39 26.51 -6.64
C MET A 1 -6.03 25.84 -6.47
N PHE A 2 -5.71 25.31 -5.29
CA PHE A 2 -4.43 24.60 -5.09
C PHE A 2 -4.54 23.22 -5.74
N ASN A 3 -3.58 22.88 -6.60
CA ASN A 3 -3.51 21.53 -7.15
C ASN A 3 -2.93 20.58 -6.10
N ALA A 4 -3.54 19.38 -5.95
CA ALA A 4 -2.97 18.33 -5.13
C ALA A 4 -1.61 17.92 -5.71
N VAL A 5 -0.61 17.74 -4.85
CA VAL A 5 0.71 17.23 -5.22
C VAL A 5 1.07 16.05 -4.34
N SER A 6 1.75 15.06 -4.89
CA SER A 6 2.25 13.93 -4.12
C SER A 6 3.40 14.34 -3.19
N ALA A 7 3.82 13.46 -2.31
CA ALA A 7 4.81 13.79 -1.29
C ALA A 7 6.15 14.21 -1.89
N LEU A 8 6.61 13.54 -2.95
CA LEU A 8 7.92 13.73 -3.56
C LEU A 8 7.86 13.97 -5.08
N GLN A 9 6.65 14.27 -5.59
CA GLN A 9 6.42 14.67 -6.99
C GLN A 9 6.97 13.67 -8.02
N GLY A 10 6.86 12.39 -7.73
CA GLY A 10 7.30 11.30 -8.61
C GLY A 10 8.80 11.01 -8.56
N ALA A 11 9.45 11.27 -7.42
CA ALA A 11 10.86 10.94 -7.23
C ALA A 11 11.15 9.47 -7.57
N SER A 12 12.27 9.21 -8.23
CA SER A 12 12.70 7.87 -8.63
C SER A 12 14.23 7.70 -8.48
N PHE A 13 14.64 6.45 -8.25
CA PHE A 13 16.03 6.01 -8.18
C PHE A 13 16.13 4.67 -8.93
N ASN A 14 17.06 4.58 -9.89
CA ASN A 14 17.24 3.41 -10.77
C ASN A 14 18.70 3.01 -11.01
N ASP A 15 19.65 3.61 -10.28
CA ASP A 15 21.08 3.37 -10.42
C ASP A 15 21.60 2.27 -9.46
N GLY A 16 20.71 1.40 -8.98
CA GLY A 16 21.03 0.40 -7.97
C GLY A 16 20.66 -1.03 -8.34
N ILE A 17 20.54 -1.88 -7.29
CA ILE A 17 20.16 -3.29 -7.41
C ILE A 17 18.65 -3.49 -7.61
N ALA A 18 17.86 -2.45 -7.36
CA ALA A 18 16.42 -2.38 -7.60
C ALA A 18 16.02 -0.94 -7.91
N GLU A 19 14.91 -0.78 -8.61
CA GLU A 19 14.30 0.52 -8.84
C GLU A 19 13.44 0.91 -7.63
N VAL A 20 13.49 2.18 -7.25
CA VAL A 20 12.65 2.78 -6.22
C VAL A 20 11.94 3.99 -6.81
N ARG A 21 10.62 4.07 -6.67
CA ARG A 21 9.87 5.25 -7.13
C ARG A 21 8.70 5.60 -6.23
N GLU A 22 8.39 6.88 -6.13
CA GLU A 22 7.11 7.34 -5.60
C GLU A 22 6.02 7.18 -6.66
N LEU A 23 4.89 6.56 -6.29
CA LEU A 23 3.78 6.28 -7.22
C LEU A 23 2.80 7.47 -7.39
N GLY A 24 3.13 8.64 -6.85
CA GLY A 24 2.32 9.83 -7.01
C GLY A 24 1.04 9.83 -6.16
N LEU A 25 0.05 10.59 -6.64
CA LEU A 25 -1.23 10.73 -5.95
C LEU A 25 -2.07 9.45 -6.06
N ARG A 26 -2.54 8.96 -4.90
CA ARG A 26 -3.43 7.81 -4.79
C ARG A 26 -4.60 8.15 -3.87
N GLY A 27 -5.82 7.82 -4.26
CA GLY A 27 -6.97 7.85 -3.39
C GLY A 27 -6.87 6.72 -2.37
N MET A 28 -6.83 7.05 -1.09
CA MET A 28 -6.75 6.08 0.00
C MET A 28 -7.82 6.38 1.05
N ILE A 29 -8.60 5.36 1.39
CA ILE A 29 -9.72 5.47 2.32
C ILE A 29 -9.53 4.41 3.40
N THR A 30 -9.42 4.82 4.66
CA THR A 30 -9.57 3.90 5.78
C THR A 30 -11.05 3.57 5.94
N LEU A 31 -11.39 2.29 5.80
CA LEU A 31 -12.73 1.76 6.07
C LEU A 31 -12.65 0.88 7.31
N ARG A 32 -13.34 1.29 8.39
CA ARG A 32 -13.46 0.52 9.63
C ARG A 32 -14.89 0.07 9.87
N GLY A 33 -15.05 -1.13 10.42
CA GLY A 33 -16.33 -1.72 10.73
C GLY A 33 -16.26 -3.23 10.93
N ASP A 34 -17.39 -3.87 11.04
CA ASP A 34 -17.46 -5.34 11.05
C ASP A 34 -17.17 -5.87 9.63
N LEU A 35 -16.00 -6.43 9.41
CA LEU A 35 -15.59 -6.97 8.12
C LEU A 35 -16.39 -8.21 7.68
N SER A 36 -17.24 -8.76 8.56
CA SER A 36 -18.18 -9.83 8.23
C SER A 36 -19.58 -9.31 7.82
N ASP A 37 -19.84 -8.02 8.00
CA ASP A 37 -21.11 -7.41 7.59
C ASP A 37 -21.35 -7.55 6.09
N LYS A 38 -22.51 -8.05 5.69
CA LYS A 38 -22.83 -8.34 4.28
C LYS A 38 -22.85 -7.10 3.40
N LYS A 39 -23.27 -5.93 3.93
CA LYS A 39 -23.27 -4.67 3.18
C LYS A 39 -21.85 -4.19 2.96
N LEU A 40 -21.00 -4.24 4.00
CA LEU A 40 -19.60 -3.88 3.92
C LEU A 40 -18.86 -4.77 2.93
N VAL A 41 -18.99 -6.09 3.04
CA VAL A 41 -18.40 -7.05 2.09
C VAL A 41 -18.83 -6.77 0.65
N LYS A 42 -20.14 -6.49 0.42
CA LYS A 42 -20.66 -6.15 -0.91
C LYS A 42 -20.03 -4.87 -1.46
N SER A 43 -19.91 -3.83 -0.62
CA SER A 43 -19.34 -2.54 -1.01
C SER A 43 -17.83 -2.67 -1.35
N VAL A 44 -17.06 -3.41 -0.54
CA VAL A 44 -15.66 -3.67 -0.81
C VAL A 44 -15.47 -4.47 -2.10
N LYS A 45 -16.28 -5.51 -2.33
CA LYS A 45 -16.23 -6.29 -3.58
C LYS A 45 -16.56 -5.45 -4.81
N ALA A 46 -17.43 -4.47 -4.70
CA ALA A 46 -17.74 -3.56 -5.81
C ALA A 46 -16.51 -2.70 -6.20
N ILE A 47 -15.70 -2.30 -5.21
CA ILE A 47 -14.51 -1.46 -5.42
C ILE A 47 -13.30 -2.32 -5.84
N ALA A 48 -12.96 -3.33 -5.05
CA ALA A 48 -11.71 -4.08 -5.17
C ALA A 48 -11.86 -5.46 -5.85
N GLY A 49 -13.05 -5.79 -6.35
CA GLY A 49 -13.34 -7.09 -6.98
C GLY A 49 -13.54 -8.24 -5.98
N ALA A 50 -12.85 -8.21 -4.86
CA ALA A 50 -12.95 -9.23 -3.82
C ALA A 50 -12.81 -8.61 -2.42
N MET A 51 -13.26 -9.33 -1.39
CA MET A 51 -12.92 -9.04 -0.01
C MET A 51 -11.56 -9.65 0.28
N PRO A 52 -10.54 -8.88 0.72
CA PRO A 52 -9.24 -9.45 1.03
C PRO A 52 -9.35 -10.39 2.24
N ALA A 53 -8.64 -11.51 2.17
CA ALA A 53 -8.41 -12.37 3.32
C ALA A 53 -7.48 -11.68 4.34
N GLN A 54 -7.35 -12.23 5.53
CA GLN A 54 -6.40 -11.77 6.52
C GLN A 54 -4.97 -11.79 5.94
N ARG A 55 -4.24 -10.69 6.09
CA ARG A 55 -2.88 -10.49 5.56
C ARG A 55 -2.78 -10.59 4.04
N ALA A 56 -3.84 -10.24 3.34
CA ALA A 56 -3.88 -10.19 1.89
C ALA A 56 -4.33 -8.83 1.38
N VAL A 57 -4.08 -8.59 0.11
CA VAL A 57 -4.64 -7.49 -0.67
C VAL A 57 -5.48 -8.06 -1.81
N ALA A 58 -6.62 -7.45 -2.09
CA ALA A 58 -7.40 -7.69 -3.29
C ALA A 58 -7.20 -6.48 -4.22
N LEU A 59 -6.83 -6.74 -5.46
CA LEU A 59 -6.57 -5.71 -6.48
C LEU A 59 -7.45 -5.97 -7.69
N LYS A 60 -7.98 -4.90 -8.25
CA LYS A 60 -8.77 -4.90 -9.48
C LYS A 60 -8.53 -3.60 -10.22
N ASP A 61 -7.89 -3.67 -11.37
CA ASP A 61 -7.51 -2.51 -12.16
C ASP A 61 -6.74 -1.50 -11.27
N ASP A 62 -7.15 -0.24 -11.29
CA ASP A 62 -6.58 0.81 -10.44
C ASP A 62 -7.18 0.87 -9.02
N CYS A 63 -7.95 -0.12 -8.60
CA CYS A 63 -8.58 -0.17 -7.29
C CYS A 63 -8.08 -1.35 -6.47
N GLY A 64 -8.22 -1.25 -5.14
CA GLY A 64 -7.84 -2.34 -4.26
C GLY A 64 -8.34 -2.18 -2.84
N ALA A 65 -8.22 -3.25 -2.08
CA ALA A 65 -8.47 -3.29 -0.64
C ALA A 65 -7.38 -4.10 0.04
N ALA A 66 -6.70 -3.51 1.02
CA ALA A 66 -5.68 -4.17 1.82
C ALA A 66 -6.20 -4.42 3.25
N TRP A 67 -5.97 -5.61 3.78
CA TRP A 67 -6.36 -5.98 5.14
C TRP A 67 -5.41 -5.34 6.17
N MET A 68 -5.85 -4.29 6.85
CA MET A 68 -5.03 -3.57 7.84
C MET A 68 -5.12 -4.16 9.24
N SER A 69 -6.32 -4.58 9.65
CA SER A 69 -6.59 -5.25 10.93
C SER A 69 -7.92 -6.01 10.85
N SER A 70 -8.33 -6.64 11.95
CA SER A 70 -9.60 -7.39 12.03
C SER A 70 -10.86 -6.53 11.79
N ASP A 71 -10.73 -5.21 11.91
CA ASP A 71 -11.81 -4.23 11.79
C ASP A 71 -11.49 -3.10 10.80
N GLU A 72 -10.36 -3.19 10.06
CA GLU A 72 -9.88 -2.10 9.21
C GLU A 72 -9.38 -2.59 7.85
N LEU A 73 -9.82 -1.93 6.79
CA LEU A 73 -9.28 -2.03 5.45
C LEU A 73 -8.72 -0.68 5.00
N LEU A 74 -7.67 -0.72 4.19
CA LEU A 74 -7.24 0.40 3.37
C LEU A 74 -7.78 0.18 1.95
N LEU A 75 -8.75 0.98 1.54
CA LEU A 75 -9.22 1.00 0.16
C LEU A 75 -8.35 1.93 -0.66
N MET A 76 -8.01 1.51 -1.86
CA MET A 76 -7.22 2.25 -2.83
C MET A 76 -8.04 2.46 -4.09
N VAL A 77 -8.07 3.69 -4.58
CA VAL A 77 -8.81 4.09 -5.78
C VAL A 77 -8.00 5.17 -6.52
N PRO A 78 -8.33 5.56 -7.75
CA PRO A 78 -7.81 6.79 -8.35
C PRO A 78 -8.01 7.98 -7.40
N HIS A 79 -7.03 8.89 -7.32
CA HIS A 79 -7.07 10.00 -6.37
C HIS A 79 -8.34 10.88 -6.53
N THR A 80 -8.77 11.09 -7.77
CA THR A 80 -9.97 11.85 -8.12
C THR A 80 -11.27 11.25 -7.60
N ASP A 81 -11.28 9.94 -7.37
CA ASP A 81 -12.48 9.16 -7.04
C ASP A 81 -12.69 8.98 -5.54
N ALA A 82 -11.70 9.39 -4.72
CA ALA A 82 -11.71 9.15 -3.28
C ALA A 82 -12.97 9.71 -2.58
N LEU A 83 -13.36 10.95 -2.88
CA LEU A 83 -14.54 11.58 -2.27
C LEU A 83 -15.84 10.90 -2.72
N ASN A 84 -16.00 10.64 -4.01
CA ASN A 84 -17.17 9.96 -4.55
C ASN A 84 -17.30 8.53 -4.01
N THR A 85 -16.17 7.85 -3.81
CA THR A 85 -16.15 6.52 -3.20
C THR A 85 -16.64 6.56 -1.75
N ILE A 86 -16.24 7.57 -0.97
CA ILE A 86 -16.73 7.76 0.41
C ILE A 86 -18.23 8.05 0.43
N GLU A 87 -18.74 8.89 -0.45
CA GLU A 87 -20.19 9.16 -0.57
C GLU A 87 -20.98 7.88 -0.88
N THR A 88 -20.44 7.06 -1.79
CA THR A 88 -21.00 5.76 -2.14
C THR A 88 -21.00 4.80 -0.94
N LEU A 89 -19.89 4.74 -0.18
CA LEU A 89 -19.80 3.95 1.05
C LEU A 89 -20.80 4.43 2.10
N ASN A 90 -20.90 5.73 2.35
CA ASN A 90 -21.82 6.32 3.30
C ASN A 90 -23.28 5.96 2.97
N SER A 91 -23.62 5.98 1.69
CA SER A 91 -24.96 5.62 1.23
C SER A 91 -25.23 4.11 1.36
N SER A 92 -24.28 3.27 0.94
CA SER A 92 -24.47 1.81 0.91
C SER A 92 -24.42 1.18 2.30
N LEU A 93 -23.67 1.77 3.24
CA LEU A 93 -23.50 1.31 4.61
C LEU A 93 -24.42 2.03 5.61
N ALA A 94 -25.37 2.83 5.13
CA ALA A 94 -26.32 3.51 5.99
C ALA A 94 -27.04 2.51 6.93
N GLY A 95 -27.07 2.87 8.23
CA GLY A 95 -27.65 2.04 9.30
C GLY A 95 -26.73 0.93 9.82
N THR A 96 -25.47 0.86 9.38
CA THR A 96 -24.43 0.02 9.99
C THR A 96 -23.47 0.86 10.80
N HIS A 97 -22.69 0.25 11.68
CA HIS A 97 -21.62 0.94 12.41
C HIS A 97 -20.32 0.85 11.60
N PHE A 98 -19.87 1.97 11.04
CA PHE A 98 -18.64 2.04 10.23
C PHE A 98 -18.04 3.43 10.27
N LEU A 99 -16.79 3.53 9.82
CA LEU A 99 -16.07 4.77 9.50
C LEU A 99 -15.44 4.63 8.11
N ALA A 100 -15.70 5.59 7.24
CA ALA A 100 -14.96 5.76 5.99
C ALA A 100 -14.29 7.15 6.01
N ALA A 101 -12.96 7.19 6.04
CA ALA A 101 -12.19 8.42 6.13
C ALA A 101 -11.20 8.52 4.98
N ASN A 102 -11.17 9.68 4.28
CA ASN A 102 -10.15 9.99 3.30
C ASN A 102 -8.79 10.19 4.00
N VAL A 103 -7.83 9.36 3.67
CA VAL A 103 -6.46 9.42 4.19
C VAL A 103 -5.43 9.62 3.07
N SER A 104 -5.88 10.01 1.88
CA SER A 104 -5.02 10.20 0.69
C SER A 104 -3.86 11.15 0.97
N ASP A 105 -4.15 12.31 1.58
CA ASP A 105 -3.14 13.33 1.88
C ASP A 105 -2.27 12.99 3.12
N ALA A 106 -2.66 11.99 3.89
CA ALA A 106 -1.91 11.52 5.06
C ALA A 106 -0.89 10.43 4.71
N ARG A 107 -0.88 9.95 3.48
CA ARG A 107 -0.06 8.80 3.05
C ARG A 107 0.84 9.17 1.87
N ALA A 108 1.94 8.40 1.75
CA ALA A 108 2.78 8.33 0.56
C ALA A 108 2.87 6.87 0.12
N VAL A 109 3.01 6.66 -1.19
CA VAL A 109 3.06 5.34 -1.81
C VAL A 109 4.33 5.22 -2.63
N PHE A 110 5.07 4.14 -2.41
CA PHE A 110 6.30 3.83 -3.12
C PHE A 110 6.20 2.46 -3.77
N GLU A 111 7.04 2.24 -4.76
CA GLU A 111 7.32 0.95 -5.34
C GLU A 111 8.80 0.64 -5.26
N VAL A 112 9.12 -0.61 -4.93
CA VAL A 112 10.46 -1.19 -5.08
C VAL A 112 10.33 -2.36 -6.02
N SER A 113 11.01 -2.33 -7.16
CA SER A 113 10.87 -3.34 -8.21
C SER A 113 12.22 -3.76 -8.80
N GLY A 114 12.23 -4.96 -9.40
CA GLY A 114 13.40 -5.53 -10.05
C GLY A 114 13.92 -6.80 -9.36
N PRO A 115 14.91 -7.48 -9.96
CA PRO A 115 15.33 -8.82 -9.55
C PRO A 115 15.82 -8.94 -8.09
N ARG A 116 16.27 -7.82 -7.50
CA ARG A 116 16.74 -7.75 -6.11
C ARG A 116 15.77 -7.01 -5.18
N ALA A 117 14.53 -6.75 -5.60
CA ALA A 117 13.55 -6.05 -4.77
C ALA A 117 13.27 -6.77 -3.44
N ARG A 118 13.21 -8.11 -3.44
CA ARG A 118 13.07 -8.94 -2.22
C ARG A 118 14.20 -8.70 -1.23
N GLU A 119 15.42 -8.58 -1.72
CA GLU A 119 16.59 -8.31 -0.91
C GLU A 119 16.56 -6.91 -0.29
N VAL A 120 16.19 -5.89 -1.07
CA VAL A 120 15.99 -4.53 -0.57
C VAL A 120 14.97 -4.52 0.57
N MET A 121 13.84 -5.18 0.40
CA MET A 121 12.80 -5.27 1.43
C MET A 121 13.28 -6.02 2.68
N ALA A 122 14.05 -7.09 2.51
CA ALA A 122 14.57 -7.90 3.61
C ALA A 122 15.59 -7.17 4.48
N LYS A 123 16.38 -6.25 3.92
CA LYS A 123 17.28 -5.39 4.69
C LYS A 123 16.54 -4.49 5.68
N LEU A 124 15.29 -4.15 5.39
CA LEU A 124 14.55 -3.10 6.09
C LEU A 124 13.43 -3.62 6.99
N ALA A 125 12.79 -4.73 6.64
CA ALA A 125 11.64 -5.26 7.37
C ALA A 125 11.93 -6.61 8.03
N PRO A 126 11.43 -6.86 9.25
CA PRO A 126 11.55 -8.14 9.95
C PRO A 126 10.53 -9.16 9.40
N VAL A 127 10.58 -9.40 8.08
CA VAL A 127 9.69 -10.30 7.35
C VAL A 127 10.52 -11.16 6.43
N ASP A 128 10.15 -12.41 6.29
CA ASP A 128 10.76 -13.32 5.31
C ASP A 128 10.19 -13.01 3.92
N PHE A 129 11.05 -12.59 3.00
CA PHE A 129 10.72 -12.28 1.61
C PHE A 129 11.16 -13.36 0.62
N ALA A 130 11.62 -14.52 1.10
CA ALA A 130 11.96 -15.62 0.23
C ALA A 130 10.79 -16.04 -0.67
N LYS A 131 11.09 -16.57 -1.85
CA LYS A 131 10.08 -17.20 -2.72
C LYS A 131 9.42 -18.36 -1.94
N GLY A 132 8.08 -18.41 -1.99
CA GLY A 132 7.27 -19.32 -1.19
C GLY A 132 6.89 -18.79 0.21
N ALA A 133 7.61 -17.83 0.78
CA ALA A 133 7.27 -17.20 2.07
C ALA A 133 6.51 -15.87 1.89
N PHE A 134 6.83 -15.11 0.84
CA PHE A 134 6.11 -13.89 0.47
C PHE A 134 5.78 -13.90 -1.02
N GLU A 135 4.49 -14.00 -1.34
CA GLU A 135 3.99 -14.17 -2.70
C GLU A 135 3.04 -13.05 -3.09
N MET A 136 2.69 -12.97 -4.40
CA MET A 136 1.72 -12.00 -4.91
C MET A 136 0.41 -12.03 -4.13
N GLY A 137 -0.12 -10.84 -3.84
CA GLY A 137 -1.33 -10.67 -3.05
C GLY A 137 -1.14 -10.80 -1.54
N MET A 138 0.03 -11.23 -1.06
CA MET A 138 0.35 -11.20 0.37
C MET A 138 0.60 -9.77 0.83
N PHE A 139 0.07 -9.47 1.99
CA PHE A 139 0.13 -8.15 2.64
C PHE A 139 0.75 -8.27 4.03
N ARG A 140 1.55 -7.28 4.40
CA ARG A 140 2.02 -7.11 5.78
C ARG A 140 1.91 -5.66 6.21
N ARG A 141 1.49 -5.48 7.45
CA ARG A 141 1.63 -4.23 8.20
C ARG A 141 2.73 -4.43 9.22
N SER A 142 3.85 -3.75 9.02
CA SER A 142 5.06 -3.91 9.81
C SER A 142 5.81 -2.57 9.88
N ARG A 143 7.11 -2.61 9.86
CA ARG A 143 8.00 -1.44 9.76
C ARG A 143 9.09 -1.69 8.73
N LEU A 144 9.55 -0.61 8.11
CA LEU A 144 10.81 -0.55 7.36
C LEU A 144 11.78 0.28 8.20
N ALA A 145 12.83 -0.34 8.73
CA ALA A 145 13.65 0.19 9.81
C ALA A 145 12.79 0.69 10.98
N GLN A 146 12.68 2.01 11.20
CA GLN A 146 11.86 2.58 12.28
C GLN A 146 10.49 3.11 11.81
N VAL A 147 10.22 3.12 10.50
CA VAL A 147 8.98 3.68 9.95
C VAL A 147 7.88 2.63 9.87
N PRO A 148 6.73 2.85 10.52
CA PRO A 148 5.55 2.01 10.32
C PRO A 148 5.12 2.06 8.85
N ALA A 149 4.98 0.88 8.24
CA ALA A 149 4.60 0.74 6.85
C ALA A 149 3.66 -0.44 6.63
N ALA A 150 2.86 -0.34 5.57
CA ALA A 150 2.13 -1.47 5.00
C ALA A 150 2.72 -1.74 3.62
N PHE A 151 2.88 -3.01 3.27
CA PHE A 151 3.42 -3.39 1.98
C PHE A 151 2.87 -4.72 1.49
N TRP A 152 2.86 -4.88 0.18
CA TRP A 152 2.39 -6.07 -0.51
C TRP A 152 3.12 -6.23 -1.84
N MET A 153 3.05 -7.41 -2.42
CA MET A 153 3.60 -7.68 -3.74
C MET A 153 2.48 -7.69 -4.77
N ASN A 154 2.58 -6.80 -5.76
CA ASN A 154 1.60 -6.67 -6.86
C ASN A 154 1.91 -7.64 -7.99
N GLU A 155 3.18 -7.69 -8.37
CA GLU A 155 3.76 -8.46 -9.45
C GLU A 155 5.01 -9.16 -8.94
N GLU A 156 5.52 -10.11 -9.68
CA GLU A 156 6.78 -10.78 -9.32
C GLU A 156 7.88 -9.74 -9.12
N ASP A 157 8.52 -9.77 -7.95
CA ASP A 157 9.60 -8.86 -7.57
C ASP A 157 9.26 -7.35 -7.65
N ALA A 158 7.98 -7.00 -7.44
CA ALA A 158 7.52 -5.62 -7.32
C ALA A 158 6.66 -5.42 -6.05
N PHE A 159 7.13 -4.58 -5.15
CA PHE A 159 6.49 -4.29 -3.87
C PHE A 159 5.92 -2.88 -3.82
N THR A 160 4.63 -2.76 -3.52
CA THR A 160 4.03 -1.48 -3.15
C THR A 160 4.16 -1.28 -1.63
N ILE A 161 4.54 -0.08 -1.24
CA ILE A 161 4.79 0.33 0.14
C ILE A 161 3.96 1.58 0.44
N VAL A 162 3.25 1.58 1.55
CA VAL A 162 2.49 2.73 2.05
C VAL A 162 3.01 3.12 3.42
N CYS A 163 3.36 4.40 3.60
CA CYS A 163 3.72 4.97 4.89
C CYS A 163 3.00 6.29 5.13
N PHE A 164 3.23 6.95 6.27
CA PHE A 164 2.74 8.30 6.50
C PHE A 164 3.49 9.31 5.62
N ARG A 165 2.76 10.27 5.05
CA ARG A 165 3.33 11.34 4.21
C ARG A 165 4.41 12.14 4.93
N SER A 166 4.26 12.36 6.23
CA SER A 166 5.23 13.13 7.04
C SER A 166 6.64 12.54 7.10
N VAL A 167 6.81 11.27 6.74
CA VAL A 167 8.10 10.56 6.70
C VAL A 167 8.45 10.09 5.28
N ALA A 168 7.81 10.65 4.26
CA ALA A 168 7.98 10.20 2.88
C ALA A 168 9.41 10.36 2.37
N GLU A 169 10.04 11.51 2.64
CA GLU A 169 11.44 11.79 2.25
C GLU A 169 12.39 10.78 2.91
N TYR A 170 12.28 10.61 4.24
CA TYR A 170 13.07 9.62 4.96
C TYR A 170 12.87 8.19 4.42
N MET A 171 11.61 7.82 4.13
CA MET A 171 11.31 6.50 3.56
C MET A 171 11.96 6.32 2.19
N PHE A 172 11.86 7.31 1.32
CA PHE A 172 12.46 7.26 -0.01
C PHE A 172 13.99 7.10 0.09
N ASP A 173 14.65 7.93 0.90
CA ASP A 173 16.10 7.87 1.09
C ASP A 173 16.52 6.51 1.68
N LEU A 174 15.77 5.99 2.63
CA LEU A 174 16.01 4.67 3.23
C LEU A 174 15.94 3.55 2.18
N LEU A 175 14.92 3.58 1.31
CA LEU A 175 14.77 2.63 0.21
C LEU A 175 15.91 2.76 -0.80
N CYS A 176 16.29 3.99 -1.17
CA CYS A 176 17.42 4.26 -2.08
C CYS A 176 18.74 3.74 -1.50
N VAL A 177 19.02 3.98 -0.22
CA VAL A 177 20.23 3.46 0.45
C VAL A 177 20.26 1.94 0.43
N ALA A 178 19.14 1.28 0.71
CA ALA A 178 19.05 -0.17 0.68
C ALA A 178 19.14 -0.77 -0.74
N ALA A 179 18.84 0.03 -1.76
CA ALA A 179 18.89 -0.35 -3.18
C ALA A 179 20.18 0.06 -3.90
N GLN A 180 21.14 0.72 -3.23
CA GLN A 180 22.39 1.15 -3.87
C GLN A 180 23.13 0.02 -4.55
N ALA A 181 23.86 0.34 -5.64
CA ALA A 181 24.79 -0.58 -6.28
C ALA A 181 25.84 -1.09 -5.27
N SER A 182 26.22 -2.33 -5.39
CA SER A 182 27.16 -3.01 -4.47
C SER A 182 26.67 -3.11 -3.02
N SER A 183 25.36 -3.04 -2.80
CA SER A 183 24.72 -3.26 -1.49
C SER A 183 24.16 -4.66 -1.34
N GLU A 184 24.41 -5.57 -2.28
CA GLU A 184 23.95 -6.95 -2.26
C GLU A 184 24.47 -7.66 -1.00
N VAL A 185 23.60 -8.44 -0.39
CA VAL A 185 23.92 -9.35 0.74
C VAL A 185 23.66 -10.81 0.37
N ASP A 186 23.18 -11.06 -0.87
CA ASP A 186 22.88 -12.38 -1.42
C ASP A 186 22.00 -13.24 -0.48
N ALA A 187 20.97 -12.59 0.08
CA ALA A 187 20.08 -13.22 1.05
C ALA A 187 19.09 -14.22 0.41
N TYR A 188 18.83 -14.12 -0.92
CA TYR A 188 17.87 -14.93 -1.67
C TYR A 188 18.39 -15.32 -3.05
#